data_2d4ae5c0aa04bbf47ad7b97884fc7395
#
_entry.id   2d4ae5c0aa04bbf47ad7b97884fc7395
#
_cell.length_a   1.000
_cell.length_b   1.000
_cell.length_c   1.000
_cell.angle_alpha   90.00
_cell.angle_beta   90.00
_cell.angle_gamma   90.00
#
_symmetry.space_group_name_H-M   'P 1'
#
loop_
_entity.id
_entity.type
_entity.pdbx_description
1 polymer ?
#
loop_
_entity_poly.entity_id
_entity_poly.type
_entity_poly.pdbx_seq_one_letter_code
_entity_poly.pdbx_strand_id
1 'polypeptide(L)'
;MPNELERTFVRAFKVVKPLMGSFNETCTAHVDCQLAAVNALRTVFGCSIRICLFHLNQAVWRSVSRFWLAGYYNNTRFPKLHVWIRRLFALPFLPADAINSNFDVLFEHDAVSGPIHVEDECLDAFKKLVRYYKTFWLTRVPMKMWCDNTTRERTNNRCEGFHNGLRNSIPLAHPNPFILIELLRKIERESTVRFEQYLRGDDTSRHSRRREDLE
;
A
#
# COMPACT_ATOMS: atom_id res chain seq x y z
N MET A 1 -5.91 8.43 16.50
CA MET A 1 -5.82 9.87 16.80
C MET A 1 -7.19 10.49 16.65
N PRO A 2 -7.58 11.50 17.45
CA PRO A 2 -8.95 12.04 17.48
C PRO A 2 -9.36 12.76 16.20
N ASN A 3 -8.41 13.23 15.41
CA ASN A 3 -8.67 13.71 14.05
C ASN A 3 -7.48 13.40 13.13
N GLU A 4 -7.75 13.21 11.84
CA GLU A 4 -6.79 12.82 10.82
C GLU A 4 -6.20 14.02 10.06
N LEU A 5 -6.18 15.19 10.70
CA LEU A 5 -5.65 16.40 10.08
C LEU A 5 -4.12 16.31 9.97
N GLU A 6 -3.58 16.75 8.86
CA GLU A 6 -2.13 16.80 8.59
C GLU A 6 -1.34 17.42 9.74
N ARG A 7 -1.86 18.52 10.35
CA ARG A 7 -1.24 19.17 11.50
C ARG A 7 -1.03 18.22 12.70
N THR A 8 -1.94 17.25 12.91
CA THR A 8 -1.84 16.28 14.00
C THR A 8 -0.70 15.31 13.74
N PHE A 9 -0.58 14.80 12.51
CA PHE A 9 0.54 13.95 12.10
C PHE A 9 1.87 14.71 12.18
N VAL A 10 1.93 15.97 11.70
CA VAL A 10 3.14 16.78 11.78
C VAL A 10 3.60 16.96 13.23
N ARG A 11 2.68 17.24 14.18
CA ARG A 11 3.02 17.35 15.60
C ARG A 11 3.56 16.02 16.16
N ALA A 12 2.88 14.93 15.90
CA ALA A 12 3.31 13.60 16.34
C ALA A 12 4.70 13.24 15.78
N PHE A 13 4.93 13.45 14.49
CA PHE A 13 6.20 13.11 13.85
C PHE A 13 7.35 14.01 14.31
N LYS A 14 7.10 15.29 14.63
CA LYS A 14 8.12 16.16 15.24
C LYS A 14 8.57 15.68 16.61
N VAL A 15 7.69 15.05 17.38
CA VAL A 15 8.07 14.43 18.67
C VAL A 15 8.86 13.16 18.46
N VAL A 16 8.49 12.34 17.47
CA VAL A 16 9.12 11.04 17.21
C VAL A 16 10.49 11.18 16.56
N LYS A 17 10.67 12.13 15.62
CA LYS A 17 11.91 12.29 14.84
C LYS A 17 13.18 12.35 15.70
N PRO A 18 13.28 13.15 16.78
CA PRO A 18 14.47 13.20 17.63
C PRO A 18 14.76 11.88 18.36
N LEU A 19 13.72 11.07 18.60
CA LEU A 19 13.85 9.78 19.29
C LEU A 19 14.40 8.67 18.38
N MET A 20 14.36 8.87 17.06
CA MET A 20 14.83 7.88 16.06
C MET A 20 16.34 7.91 15.85
N GLY A 21 17.10 8.76 16.57
CA GLY A 21 18.56 8.89 16.40
C GLY A 21 18.95 9.44 15.03
N SER A 22 19.99 8.90 14.42
CA SER A 22 20.44 9.29 13.09
C SER A 22 19.47 8.76 12.03
N PHE A 23 18.47 9.59 11.68
CA PHE A 23 17.56 9.27 10.60
C PHE A 23 18.26 9.54 9.25
N ASN A 24 18.40 8.49 8.43
CA ASN A 24 18.96 8.64 7.10
C ASN A 24 17.91 9.23 6.15
N GLU A 25 18.23 10.38 5.53
CA GLU A 25 17.35 11.06 4.57
C GLU A 25 17.05 10.23 3.30
N THR A 26 17.84 9.17 3.06
CA THR A 26 17.59 8.23 1.94
C THR A 26 16.52 7.19 2.25
N CYS A 27 15.92 7.21 3.43
CA CYS A 27 14.90 6.22 3.79
C CYS A 27 13.61 6.40 2.97
N THR A 28 12.89 5.31 2.83
CA THR A 28 11.57 5.26 2.17
C THR A 28 10.51 4.89 3.20
N ALA A 29 9.46 5.70 3.28
CA ALA A 29 8.29 5.41 4.10
C ALA A 29 7.21 4.70 3.26
N HIS A 30 6.84 3.49 3.68
CA HIS A 30 5.69 2.77 3.12
C HIS A 30 4.44 3.13 3.89
N VAL A 31 3.44 3.66 3.18
CA VAL A 31 2.23 4.22 3.78
C VAL A 31 0.98 3.77 3.06
N ASP A 32 -0.16 3.91 3.73
CA ASP A 32 -1.47 3.83 3.12
C ASP A 32 -1.75 5.07 2.25
N CYS A 33 -2.87 5.08 1.54
CA CYS A 33 -3.26 6.21 0.70
C CYS A 33 -3.78 7.43 1.49
N GLN A 34 -3.37 7.62 2.75
CA GLN A 34 -3.81 8.72 3.61
C GLN A 34 -2.97 9.97 3.36
N LEU A 35 -3.48 10.91 2.56
CA LEU A 35 -2.74 12.10 2.13
C LEU A 35 -2.22 12.96 3.29
N ALA A 36 -2.96 13.08 4.39
CA ALA A 36 -2.54 13.85 5.56
C ALA A 36 -1.25 13.27 6.20
N ALA A 37 -1.16 11.95 6.32
CA ALA A 37 0.04 11.28 6.83
C ALA A 37 1.21 11.40 5.83
N VAL A 38 0.93 11.23 4.53
CA VAL A 38 1.91 11.39 3.44
C VAL A 38 2.56 12.77 3.47
N ASN A 39 1.75 13.83 3.51
CA ASN A 39 2.25 15.20 3.54
C ASN A 39 3.06 15.48 4.82
N ALA A 40 2.58 15.01 5.96
CA ALA A 40 3.27 15.17 7.24
C ALA A 40 4.62 14.45 7.27
N LEU A 41 4.73 13.24 6.72
CA LEU A 41 6.00 12.51 6.58
C LEU A 41 7.00 13.26 5.71
N ARG A 42 6.57 13.78 4.57
CA ARG A 42 7.41 14.61 3.70
C ARG A 42 7.90 15.86 4.42
N THR A 43 7.00 16.55 5.10
CA THR A 43 7.30 17.82 5.80
C THR A 43 8.31 17.60 6.94
N VAL A 44 8.17 16.53 7.70
CA VAL A 44 8.98 16.31 8.91
C VAL A 44 10.26 15.55 8.61
N PHE A 45 10.19 14.49 7.80
CA PHE A 45 11.31 13.59 7.58
C PHE A 45 12.04 13.83 6.26
N GLY A 46 11.40 14.43 5.26
CA GLY A 46 11.97 14.58 3.92
C GLY A 46 12.14 13.26 3.15
N CYS A 47 11.59 12.16 3.67
CA CYS A 47 11.78 10.83 3.10
C CYS A 47 10.99 10.61 1.81
N SER A 48 11.46 9.66 1.00
CA SER A 48 10.69 9.15 -0.13
C SER A 48 9.45 8.41 0.36
N ILE A 49 8.34 8.58 -0.34
CA ILE A 49 7.07 7.95 0.01
C ILE A 49 6.73 6.87 -1.00
N ARG A 50 6.34 5.70 -0.52
CA ARG A 50 5.76 4.60 -1.30
C ARG A 50 4.39 4.25 -0.75
N ILE A 51 3.40 4.22 -1.63
CA ILE A 51 2.04 3.80 -1.29
C ILE A 51 2.01 2.27 -1.33
N CYS A 52 1.47 1.67 -0.29
CA CYS A 52 1.28 0.23 -0.21
C CYS A 52 0.42 -0.26 -1.38
N LEU A 53 0.93 -1.24 -2.14
CA LEU A 53 0.24 -1.82 -3.30
C LEU A 53 -1.13 -2.41 -2.93
N PHE A 54 -1.23 -3.02 -1.76
CA PHE A 54 -2.52 -3.55 -1.28
C PHE A 54 -3.56 -2.43 -1.14
N HIS A 55 -3.20 -1.31 -0.52
CA HIS A 55 -4.12 -0.18 -0.33
C HIS A 55 -4.44 0.54 -1.65
N LEU A 56 -3.50 0.61 -2.58
CA LEU A 56 -3.76 1.10 -3.94
C LEU A 56 -4.81 0.22 -4.62
N ASN A 57 -4.58 -1.10 -4.65
CA ASN A 57 -5.50 -2.04 -5.27
C ASN A 57 -6.88 -2.02 -4.58
N GLN A 58 -6.91 -1.89 -3.25
CA GLN A 58 -8.16 -1.73 -2.50
C GLN A 58 -8.91 -0.45 -2.89
N ALA A 59 -8.20 0.67 -3.11
CA ALA A 59 -8.82 1.92 -3.55
C ALA A 59 -9.40 1.82 -4.98
N VAL A 60 -8.68 1.14 -5.88
CA VAL A 60 -9.18 0.83 -7.23
C VAL A 60 -10.39 -0.10 -7.14
N TRP A 61 -10.34 -1.15 -6.32
CA TRP A 61 -11.45 -2.08 -6.13
C TRP A 61 -12.69 -1.42 -5.55
N ARG A 62 -12.54 -0.49 -4.60
CA ARG A 62 -13.67 0.32 -4.10
C ARG A 62 -14.33 1.12 -5.22
N SER A 63 -13.56 1.58 -6.20
CA SER A 63 -14.10 2.28 -7.39
C SER A 63 -14.77 1.31 -8.36
N VAL A 64 -14.23 0.10 -8.54
CA VAL A 64 -14.91 -1.00 -9.26
C VAL A 64 -16.29 -1.27 -8.66
N SER A 65 -16.37 -1.39 -7.33
CA SER A 65 -17.63 -1.60 -6.63
C SER A 65 -18.58 -0.39 -6.74
N ARG A 66 -18.06 0.82 -6.58
CA ARG A 66 -18.84 2.07 -6.68
C ARG A 66 -19.46 2.27 -8.06
N PHE A 67 -18.79 1.81 -9.12
CA PHE A 67 -19.33 1.85 -10.48
C PHE A 67 -20.11 0.59 -10.86
N TRP A 68 -20.50 -0.24 -9.90
CA TRP A 68 -21.31 -1.46 -10.07
C TRP A 68 -20.65 -2.54 -10.94
N LEU A 69 -19.32 -2.49 -11.12
CA LEU A 69 -18.57 -3.46 -11.94
C LEU A 69 -18.23 -4.76 -11.20
N ALA A 70 -18.35 -4.79 -9.86
CA ALA A 70 -17.96 -5.95 -9.07
C ALA A 70 -18.78 -7.22 -9.40
N GLY A 71 -20.08 -7.06 -9.65
CA GLY A 71 -20.95 -8.16 -10.07
C GLY A 71 -20.58 -8.73 -11.43
N TYR A 72 -20.24 -7.87 -12.36
CA TYR A 72 -19.77 -8.27 -13.69
C TYR A 72 -18.38 -8.92 -13.65
N TYR A 73 -17.47 -8.39 -12.82
CA TYR A 73 -16.11 -8.91 -12.67
C TYR A 73 -16.09 -10.38 -12.23
N ASN A 74 -16.96 -10.78 -11.32
CA ASN A 74 -17.05 -12.14 -10.82
C ASN A 74 -17.89 -13.07 -11.70
N ASN A 75 -18.49 -12.56 -12.78
CA ASN A 75 -19.37 -13.32 -13.64
C ASN A 75 -18.61 -13.79 -14.90
N THR A 76 -18.59 -15.09 -15.13
CA THR A 76 -17.91 -15.73 -16.28
C THR A 76 -18.43 -15.30 -17.65
N ARG A 77 -19.60 -14.65 -17.72
CA ARG A 77 -20.13 -14.06 -18.95
C ARG A 77 -19.39 -12.80 -19.40
N PHE A 78 -18.55 -12.22 -18.53
CA PHE A 78 -17.84 -10.95 -18.77
C PHE A 78 -16.31 -11.15 -18.71
N PRO A 79 -15.73 -12.05 -19.50
CA PRO A 79 -14.29 -12.36 -19.42
C PRO A 79 -13.42 -11.17 -19.85
N LYS A 80 -13.88 -10.33 -20.77
CA LYS A 80 -13.12 -9.18 -21.24
C LYS A 80 -13.00 -8.12 -20.14
N LEU A 81 -14.11 -7.78 -19.46
CA LEU A 81 -14.09 -6.86 -18.33
C LEU A 81 -13.14 -7.35 -17.23
N HIS A 82 -13.17 -8.66 -16.92
CA HIS A 82 -12.27 -9.26 -15.94
C HIS A 82 -10.80 -8.99 -16.29
N VAL A 83 -10.41 -9.25 -17.53
CA VAL A 83 -9.04 -9.01 -18.01
C VAL A 83 -8.67 -7.53 -17.94
N TRP A 84 -9.55 -6.63 -18.36
CA TRP A 84 -9.30 -5.20 -18.36
C TRP A 84 -9.14 -4.62 -16.95
N ILE A 85 -9.93 -5.05 -15.99
CA ILE A 85 -9.77 -4.64 -14.59
C ILE A 85 -8.44 -5.17 -14.04
N ARG A 86 -8.04 -6.40 -14.37
CA ARG A 86 -6.73 -6.93 -13.96
C ARG A 86 -5.55 -6.16 -14.57
N ARG A 87 -5.67 -5.65 -15.78
CA ARG A 87 -4.67 -4.77 -16.39
C ARG A 87 -4.48 -3.49 -15.58
N LEU A 88 -5.55 -2.88 -15.04
CA LEU A 88 -5.44 -1.74 -14.11
C LEU A 88 -4.64 -2.09 -12.84
N PHE A 89 -4.87 -3.27 -12.27
CA PHE A 89 -4.09 -3.75 -11.11
C PHE A 89 -2.63 -4.08 -11.45
N ALA A 90 -2.32 -4.32 -12.70
CA ALA A 90 -0.96 -4.62 -13.15
C ALA A 90 -0.12 -3.37 -13.46
N LEU A 91 -0.74 -2.21 -13.70
CA LEU A 91 -0.02 -0.97 -14.03
C LEU A 91 1.08 -0.58 -13.03
N PRO A 92 0.92 -0.77 -11.71
CA PRO A 92 1.97 -0.44 -10.74
C PRO A 92 3.29 -1.21 -10.93
N PHE A 93 3.27 -2.31 -11.66
CA PHE A 93 4.47 -3.12 -11.93
C PHE A 93 5.28 -2.62 -13.13
N LEU A 94 4.78 -1.64 -13.87
CA LEU A 94 5.52 -1.00 -14.97
C LEU A 94 6.48 0.06 -14.43
N PRO A 95 7.56 0.37 -15.19
CA PRO A 95 8.37 1.56 -14.92
C PRO A 95 7.53 2.84 -14.93
N ALA A 96 7.83 3.77 -14.03
CA ALA A 96 7.02 4.97 -13.84
C ALA A 96 6.92 5.86 -15.11
N ASP A 97 7.97 5.89 -15.92
CA ASP A 97 8.02 6.59 -17.20
C ASP A 97 7.22 5.92 -18.31
N ALA A 98 7.02 4.59 -18.20
CA ALA A 98 6.26 3.81 -19.17
C ALA A 98 4.75 3.74 -18.87
N ILE A 99 4.31 4.16 -17.69
CA ILE A 99 2.91 3.96 -17.25
C ILE A 99 1.93 4.75 -18.14
N ASN A 100 2.19 6.03 -18.42
CA ASN A 100 1.28 6.86 -19.22
C ASN A 100 1.10 6.32 -20.63
N SER A 101 2.20 6.05 -21.33
CA SER A 101 2.14 5.52 -22.69
C SER A 101 1.46 4.15 -22.74
N ASN A 102 1.75 3.26 -21.79
CA ASN A 102 1.07 1.97 -21.73
C ASN A 102 -0.40 2.08 -21.33
N PHE A 103 -0.75 3.05 -20.46
CA PHE A 103 -2.15 3.31 -20.13
C PHE A 103 -2.93 3.77 -21.36
N ASP A 104 -2.43 4.73 -22.11
CA ASP A 104 -3.09 5.25 -23.32
C ASP A 104 -3.24 4.15 -24.37
N VAL A 105 -2.19 3.34 -24.59
CA VAL A 105 -2.26 2.18 -25.51
C VAL A 105 -3.29 1.15 -25.06
N LEU A 106 -3.33 0.84 -23.77
CA LEU A 106 -4.22 -0.22 -23.25
C LEU A 106 -5.69 0.24 -23.12
N PHE A 107 -5.92 1.52 -22.80
CA PHE A 107 -7.26 1.98 -22.41
C PHE A 107 -7.88 3.05 -23.32
N GLU A 108 -7.10 3.69 -24.17
CA GLU A 108 -7.60 4.63 -25.18
C GLU A 108 -7.53 4.04 -26.59
N HIS A 109 -6.46 3.28 -26.90
CA HIS A 109 -6.29 2.55 -28.14
C HIS A 109 -5.70 1.17 -27.86
N ASP A 110 -6.44 0.13 -28.07
CA ASP A 110 -5.85 -1.20 -28.21
C ASP A 110 -5.21 -1.29 -29.61
N ALA A 111 -3.89 -1.20 -29.66
CA ALA A 111 -3.12 -1.23 -30.91
C ALA A 111 -3.33 -2.54 -31.72
N VAL A 112 -3.84 -3.60 -31.10
CA VAL A 112 -4.04 -4.92 -31.72
C VAL A 112 -5.50 -5.15 -32.11
N SER A 113 -6.47 -4.60 -31.36
CA SER A 113 -7.89 -4.92 -31.48
C SER A 113 -8.81 -3.71 -31.69
N GLY A 114 -8.28 -2.47 -31.77
CA GLY A 114 -9.08 -1.25 -31.85
C GLY A 114 -9.60 -0.76 -30.48
N PRO A 115 -10.72 -0.05 -30.42
CA PRO A 115 -11.24 0.54 -29.18
C PRO A 115 -11.48 -0.53 -28.09
N ILE A 116 -11.40 -0.11 -26.83
CA ILE A 116 -11.61 -0.97 -25.65
C ILE A 116 -12.85 -1.85 -25.86
N HIS A 117 -12.63 -3.14 -26.02
CA HIS A 117 -13.69 -4.12 -26.16
C HIS A 117 -13.96 -4.78 -24.80
N VAL A 118 -14.78 -4.12 -23.98
CA VAL A 118 -15.51 -4.79 -22.90
C VAL A 118 -16.93 -5.08 -23.41
N GLU A 119 -17.63 -5.92 -22.69
CA GLU A 119 -19.03 -6.22 -23.02
C GLU A 119 -19.89 -4.94 -22.90
N ASP A 120 -20.83 -4.75 -23.85
CA ASP A 120 -21.60 -3.50 -23.98
C ASP A 120 -22.35 -3.12 -22.71
N GLU A 121 -22.88 -4.11 -21.96
CA GLU A 121 -23.64 -3.91 -20.73
C GLU A 121 -22.81 -3.21 -19.63
N CYS A 122 -21.49 -3.34 -19.65
CA CYS A 122 -20.62 -2.74 -18.64
C CYS A 122 -19.71 -1.62 -19.18
N LEU A 123 -19.76 -1.32 -20.48
CA LEU A 123 -18.86 -0.38 -21.14
C LEU A 123 -18.86 1.02 -20.52
N ASP A 124 -20.03 1.60 -20.25
CA ASP A 124 -20.12 2.94 -19.66
C ASP A 124 -19.61 3.01 -18.23
N ALA A 125 -19.88 1.98 -17.44
CA ALA A 125 -19.36 1.87 -16.09
C ALA A 125 -17.84 1.69 -16.10
N PHE A 126 -17.31 0.92 -17.04
CA PHE A 126 -15.88 0.72 -17.22
C PHE A 126 -15.19 2.02 -17.66
N LYS A 127 -15.75 2.79 -18.60
CA LYS A 127 -15.25 4.12 -18.99
C LYS A 127 -15.16 5.08 -17.78
N LYS A 128 -16.12 5.02 -16.85
CA LYS A 128 -16.07 5.81 -15.60
C LYS A 128 -14.89 5.37 -14.71
N LEU A 129 -14.62 4.07 -14.61
CA LEU A 129 -13.48 3.53 -13.87
C LEU A 129 -12.16 3.97 -14.50
N VAL A 130 -12.00 3.88 -15.82
CA VAL A 130 -10.79 4.31 -16.54
C VAL A 130 -10.56 5.81 -16.33
N ARG A 131 -11.61 6.63 -16.47
CA ARG A 131 -11.53 8.08 -16.19
C ARG A 131 -11.12 8.38 -14.77
N TYR A 132 -11.67 7.66 -13.77
CA TYR A 132 -11.25 7.78 -12.38
C TYR A 132 -9.75 7.46 -12.23
N TYR A 133 -9.27 6.36 -12.81
CA TYR A 133 -7.88 5.96 -12.72
C TYR A 133 -6.97 7.04 -13.33
N LYS A 134 -7.29 7.53 -14.52
CA LYS A 134 -6.54 8.59 -15.21
C LYS A 134 -6.50 9.88 -14.40
N THR A 135 -7.64 10.36 -13.92
CA THR A 135 -7.71 11.65 -13.21
C THR A 135 -7.11 11.59 -11.81
N PHE A 136 -7.22 10.48 -11.11
CA PHE A 136 -6.71 10.37 -9.74
C PHE A 136 -5.28 9.82 -9.70
N TRP A 137 -5.05 8.62 -10.22
CA TRP A 137 -3.76 7.94 -10.07
C TRP A 137 -2.68 8.46 -11.03
N LEU A 138 -3.04 8.82 -12.26
CA LEU A 138 -2.05 9.32 -13.22
C LEU A 138 -1.80 10.83 -13.11
N THR A 139 -2.80 11.61 -12.64
CA THR A 139 -2.69 13.07 -12.62
C THR A 139 -2.42 13.63 -11.23
N ARG A 140 -3.13 13.15 -10.19
CA ARG A 140 -3.04 13.75 -8.83
C ARG A 140 -1.98 13.11 -7.96
N VAL A 141 -1.73 11.79 -8.11
CA VAL A 141 -0.78 11.06 -7.28
C VAL A 141 0.50 10.83 -8.07
N PRO A 142 1.66 11.35 -7.64
CA PRO A 142 2.91 11.15 -8.36
C PRO A 142 3.21 9.65 -8.57
N MET A 143 3.44 9.24 -9.82
CA MET A 143 3.63 7.82 -10.19
C MET A 143 4.74 7.14 -9.40
N LYS A 144 5.84 7.86 -9.11
CA LYS A 144 6.94 7.36 -8.28
C LYS A 144 6.51 6.90 -6.89
N MET A 145 5.34 7.33 -6.40
CA MET A 145 4.84 6.91 -5.09
C MET A 145 4.14 5.56 -5.11
N TRP A 146 3.61 5.12 -6.24
CA TRP A 146 2.81 3.91 -6.34
C TRP A 146 3.29 2.90 -7.39
N CYS A 147 4.32 3.25 -8.16
CA CYS A 147 4.99 2.35 -9.08
C CYS A 147 5.99 1.48 -8.31
N ASP A 148 5.85 0.18 -8.41
CA ASP A 148 6.60 -0.81 -7.62
C ASP A 148 7.48 -1.76 -8.46
N ASN A 149 7.86 -1.35 -9.68
CA ASN A 149 8.61 -2.22 -10.59
C ASN A 149 10.00 -2.63 -10.07
N THR A 150 10.63 -1.80 -9.24
CA THR A 150 11.98 -2.03 -8.69
C THR A 150 12.01 -2.43 -7.21
N THR A 151 10.88 -2.41 -6.53
CA THR A 151 10.81 -2.57 -5.09
C THR A 151 10.48 -4.01 -4.70
N ARG A 152 11.29 -4.63 -3.82
CA ARG A 152 10.97 -5.94 -3.24
C ARG A 152 9.82 -5.86 -2.23
N GLU A 153 9.82 -4.81 -1.41
CA GLU A 153 8.78 -4.56 -0.42
C GLU A 153 7.70 -3.67 -1.02
N ARG A 154 6.58 -4.27 -1.39
CA ARG A 154 5.45 -3.58 -2.06
C ARG A 154 4.27 -3.31 -1.14
N THR A 155 4.30 -3.86 0.06
CA THR A 155 3.20 -3.78 1.02
C THR A 155 3.72 -3.41 2.41
N ASN A 156 2.83 -2.88 3.24
CA ASN A 156 3.11 -2.61 4.65
C ASN A 156 2.76 -3.80 5.57
N ASN A 157 2.81 -5.03 5.04
CA ASN A 157 2.47 -6.26 5.78
C ASN A 157 3.19 -6.38 7.12
N ARG A 158 4.42 -5.86 7.24
CA ARG A 158 5.15 -5.85 8.52
C ARG A 158 4.45 -5.00 9.59
N CYS A 159 3.95 -3.82 9.20
CA CYS A 159 3.17 -2.97 10.10
C CYS A 159 1.82 -3.59 10.45
N GLU A 160 1.16 -4.21 9.46
CA GLU A 160 -0.10 -4.93 9.69
C GLU A 160 0.11 -6.13 10.61
N GLY A 161 1.20 -6.90 10.41
CA GLY A 161 1.59 -7.99 11.30
C GLY A 161 1.85 -7.52 12.73
N PHE A 162 2.55 -6.39 12.90
CA PHE A 162 2.75 -5.77 14.21
C PHE A 162 1.42 -5.34 14.85
N HIS A 163 0.55 -4.66 14.10
CA HIS A 163 -0.77 -4.26 14.62
C HIS A 163 -1.65 -5.46 14.98
N ASN A 164 -1.58 -6.54 14.22
CA ASN A 164 -2.30 -7.77 14.54
C ASN A 164 -1.73 -8.44 15.80
N GLY A 165 -0.40 -8.44 15.96
CA GLY A 165 0.26 -8.89 17.19
C GLY A 165 -0.18 -8.10 18.41
N LEU A 166 -0.20 -6.76 18.31
CA LEU A 166 -0.72 -5.89 19.38
C LEU A 166 -2.18 -6.20 19.73
N ARG A 167 -3.04 -6.31 18.70
CA ARG A 167 -4.48 -6.60 18.89
C ARG A 167 -4.70 -7.94 19.56
N ASN A 168 -3.94 -8.96 19.20
CA ASN A 168 -4.04 -10.29 19.79
C ASN A 168 -3.50 -10.34 21.24
N SER A 169 -2.58 -9.43 21.57
CA SER A 169 -2.02 -9.34 22.93
C SER A 169 -2.90 -8.56 23.90
N ILE A 170 -3.82 -7.72 23.36
CA ILE A 170 -4.79 -6.97 24.17
C ILE A 170 -6.18 -7.22 23.58
N PRO A 171 -6.96 -8.16 24.12
CA PRO A 171 -8.29 -8.51 23.58
C PRO A 171 -9.38 -7.45 23.86
N LEU A 172 -8.99 -6.25 24.29
CA LEU A 172 -9.88 -5.12 24.57
C LEU A 172 -9.85 -4.12 23.44
N ALA A 173 -11.02 -3.72 22.93
CA ALA A 173 -11.13 -2.73 21.85
C ALA A 173 -10.55 -1.35 22.23
N HIS A 174 -10.65 -0.98 23.52
CA HIS A 174 -10.14 0.27 24.08
C HIS A 174 -9.33 -0.03 25.35
N PRO A 175 -8.06 -0.45 25.21
CA PRO A 175 -7.25 -0.77 26.38
C PRO A 175 -6.94 0.49 27.18
N ASN A 176 -6.79 0.33 28.50
CA ASN A 176 -6.26 1.37 29.35
C ASN A 176 -4.84 1.76 28.84
N PRO A 177 -4.51 3.06 28.72
CA PRO A 177 -3.20 3.53 28.26
C PRO A 177 -2.01 2.90 29.01
N PHE A 178 -2.12 2.63 30.29
CA PHE A 178 -1.06 1.99 31.09
C PHE A 178 -0.80 0.55 30.63
N ILE A 179 -1.84 -0.23 30.36
CA ILE A 179 -1.72 -1.60 29.81
C ILE A 179 -1.03 -1.57 28.45
N LEU A 180 -1.39 -0.61 27.60
CA LEU A 180 -0.77 -0.45 26.28
C LEU A 180 0.73 -0.09 26.43
N ILE A 181 1.07 0.82 27.34
CA ILE A 181 2.47 1.21 27.59
C ILE A 181 3.29 0.03 28.11
N GLU A 182 2.75 -0.76 29.03
CA GLU A 182 3.42 -1.96 29.53
C GLU A 182 3.68 -2.98 28.43
N LEU A 183 2.68 -3.22 27.58
CA LEU A 183 2.85 -4.11 26.42
C LEU A 183 3.92 -3.59 25.45
N LEU A 184 3.91 -2.31 25.11
CA LEU A 184 4.90 -1.72 24.23
C LEU A 184 6.32 -1.84 24.82
N ARG A 185 6.50 -1.61 26.12
CA ARG A 185 7.77 -1.82 26.82
C ARG A 185 8.21 -3.28 26.82
N LYS A 186 7.27 -4.23 26.94
CA LYS A 186 7.58 -5.66 26.82
C LYS A 186 8.08 -5.99 25.42
N ILE A 187 7.39 -5.53 24.38
CA ILE A 187 7.76 -5.76 22.98
C ILE A 187 9.13 -5.13 22.67
N GLU A 188 9.41 -3.94 23.19
CA GLU A 188 10.71 -3.28 23.05
C GLU A 188 11.82 -4.12 23.65
N ARG A 189 11.68 -4.58 24.89
CA ARG A 189 12.66 -5.44 25.55
C ARG A 189 12.92 -6.74 24.76
N GLU A 190 11.86 -7.41 24.33
CA GLU A 190 11.96 -8.63 23.51
C GLU A 190 12.67 -8.36 22.17
N SER A 191 12.40 -7.23 21.55
CA SER A 191 13.02 -6.83 20.29
C SER A 191 14.50 -6.51 20.48
N THR A 192 14.86 -5.83 21.57
CA THR A 192 16.25 -5.52 21.93
C THR A 192 17.05 -6.81 22.16
N VAL A 193 16.52 -7.75 22.93
CA VAL A 193 17.18 -9.05 23.17
C VAL A 193 17.40 -9.80 21.85
N ARG A 194 16.39 -9.86 20.96
CA ARG A 194 16.54 -10.51 19.65
C ARG A 194 17.60 -9.82 18.78
N PHE A 195 17.64 -8.49 18.81
CA PHE A 195 18.63 -7.73 18.06
C PHE A 195 20.05 -7.99 18.57
N GLU A 196 20.24 -8.03 19.89
CA GLU A 196 21.53 -8.38 20.49
C GLU A 196 21.95 -9.82 20.15
N GLN A 197 21.03 -10.79 20.19
CA GLN A 197 21.27 -12.16 19.74
C GLN A 197 21.71 -12.20 18.27
N TYR A 198 21.01 -11.49 17.42
CA TYR A 198 21.38 -11.37 16.00
C TYR A 198 22.79 -10.80 15.82
N LEU A 199 23.16 -9.74 16.57
CA LEU A 199 24.51 -9.16 16.50
C LEU A 199 25.60 -10.13 16.97
N ARG A 200 25.29 -11.08 17.87
CA ARG A 200 26.22 -12.13 18.34
C ARG A 200 26.33 -13.29 17.35
N GLY A 201 25.51 -13.31 16.28
CA GLY A 201 25.47 -14.41 15.32
C GLY A 201 24.58 -15.57 15.75
N ASP A 202 23.80 -15.41 16.83
CA ASP A 202 22.84 -16.43 17.25
C ASP A 202 21.73 -16.52 16.18
N ASP A 203 21.36 -17.73 15.77
CA ASP A 203 20.27 -17.95 14.82
C ASP A 203 18.92 -17.63 15.50
N THR A 204 18.48 -16.40 15.34
CA THR A 204 17.16 -15.92 15.81
C THR A 204 16.06 -16.15 14.80
N SER A 205 16.37 -16.74 13.63
CA SER A 205 15.38 -17.05 12.62
C SER A 205 14.47 -18.15 13.15
N ARG A 206 13.21 -17.83 13.43
CA ARG A 206 12.17 -18.85 13.34
C ARG A 206 12.18 -19.30 11.89
N HIS A 207 12.73 -20.50 11.63
CA HIS A 207 12.61 -21.14 10.33
C HIS A 207 11.16 -21.07 9.90
N SER A 208 10.87 -20.19 8.95
CA SER A 208 9.59 -20.19 8.27
C SER A 208 9.62 -21.45 7.44
N ARG A 209 8.79 -22.46 7.79
CA ARG A 209 8.60 -23.73 7.07
C ARG A 209 8.32 -23.57 5.57
N ARG A 210 8.30 -22.35 5.06
CA ARG A 210 8.08 -21.98 3.67
C ARG A 210 9.35 -21.86 2.81
N ARG A 211 10.56 -22.00 3.38
CA ARG A 211 11.82 -21.93 2.60
C ARG A 211 12.33 -23.28 2.13
N GLU A 212 11.88 -24.37 2.73
CA GLU A 212 12.31 -25.72 2.37
C GLU A 212 11.55 -26.31 1.17
N ASP A 213 10.46 -25.68 0.70
CA ASP A 213 9.67 -26.17 -0.44
C ASP A 213 10.03 -25.50 -1.78
N LEU A 214 11.17 -24.81 -1.88
CA LEU A 214 11.58 -24.04 -3.06
C LEU A 214 13.02 -24.32 -3.53
N GLU A 215 13.62 -25.46 -3.12
CA GLU A 215 14.84 -25.99 -3.74
C GLU A 215 14.55 -27.20 -4.64
#